data_f7b953df896c26dcbb14ad2441076866
#
_entry.id   f7b953df896c26dcbb14ad2441076866
#
_cell.length_a   1.000
_cell.length_b   1.000
_cell.length_c   1.000
_cell.angle_alpha   90.00
_cell.angle_beta   90.00
_cell.angle_gamma   90.00
#
_symmetry.space_group_name_H-M   'P 1'
#
loop_
_entity.id
_entity.type
_entity.pdbx_description
1 polymer ?
#
loop_
_entity_poly.entity_id
_entity_poly.type
_entity_poly.pdbx_seq_one_letter_code
_entity_poly.pdbx_strand_id
1 'polypeptide(L)'
;RAAEALGKAEDAKYFEERSHSYRNYFDPQTGFMRGRDSKKGWRTPFNAFASTHRADDYCEGNAWQYTWLAPHDVAGLVGCFGSRARMLEKLDSLFTVSSVVEGGETSPDISGLIGQYAHGNEPSHHILYLYTMLGQPWETADKVREVLTTLYHAAPDGLSGNEDVGQMSAWYVLSSLGMYEAEPAGGRYWFGSPLFDRVEITVPGGTFTIVAENNSAANKYIQRVWLNGQPYTKPWIGHADVMKGGELRFEMGAEEKVWYCPDEPEAYADQRPAEEQRLFKS
;
A
#
# COMPACT_ATOMS: atom_id res chain seq x y z
N ARG A 1 9.39 9.80 13.82
CA ARG A 1 9.89 8.57 14.49
C ARG A 1 11.41 8.60 14.69
N ALA A 2 12.24 8.76 13.65
CA ALA A 2 13.70 8.82 13.82
C ALA A 2 14.14 9.97 14.73
N ALA A 3 13.57 11.16 14.55
CA ALA A 3 13.85 12.31 15.40
C ALA A 3 13.43 12.06 16.87
N GLU A 4 12.27 11.43 17.09
CA GLU A 4 11.81 11.02 18.43
C GLU A 4 12.79 10.03 19.06
N ALA A 5 13.18 8.98 18.33
CA ALA A 5 14.14 7.97 18.81
C ALA A 5 15.51 8.57 19.16
N LEU A 6 15.88 9.67 18.51
CA LEU A 6 17.11 10.43 18.76
C LEU A 6 16.94 11.54 19.81
N GLY A 7 15.75 11.69 20.42
CA GLY A 7 15.47 12.72 21.42
C GLY A 7 15.41 14.15 20.87
N LYS A 8 15.21 14.31 19.54
CA LYS A 8 15.16 15.61 18.84
C LYS A 8 13.71 16.10 18.72
N ALA A 9 13.14 16.63 19.79
CA ALA A 9 11.72 16.95 19.88
C ALA A 9 11.26 18.01 18.85
N GLU A 10 12.06 19.05 18.62
CA GLU A 10 11.72 20.09 17.64
C GLU A 10 11.73 19.56 16.20
N ASP A 11 12.71 18.71 15.85
CA ASP A 11 12.76 18.06 14.57
C ASP A 11 11.56 17.10 14.41
N ALA A 12 11.21 16.36 15.46
CA ALA A 12 10.05 15.44 15.44
C ALA A 12 8.77 16.21 15.13
N LYS A 13 8.50 17.32 15.82
CA LYS A 13 7.36 18.19 15.58
C LYS A 13 7.34 18.74 14.14
N TYR A 14 8.48 19.27 13.69
CA TYR A 14 8.61 19.80 12.33
C TYR A 14 8.30 18.74 11.25
N PHE A 15 8.85 17.53 11.38
CA PHE A 15 8.60 16.48 10.40
C PHE A 15 7.18 15.89 10.52
N GLU A 16 6.59 15.87 11.71
CA GLU A 16 5.18 15.51 11.88
C GLU A 16 4.27 16.49 11.12
N GLU A 17 4.45 17.79 11.29
CA GLU A 17 3.70 18.79 10.53
C GLU A 17 3.91 18.64 9.02
N ARG A 18 5.15 18.40 8.57
CA ARG A 18 5.46 18.19 7.16
C ARG A 18 4.85 16.92 6.57
N SER A 19 4.69 15.88 7.38
CA SER A 19 4.13 14.59 6.92
C SER A 19 2.71 14.74 6.37
N HIS A 20 1.98 15.78 6.78
CA HIS A 20 0.64 16.10 6.33
C HIS A 20 0.59 16.97 5.06
N SER A 21 1.74 17.39 4.51
CA SER A 21 1.80 18.34 3.38
C SER A 21 1.18 17.79 2.08
N TYR A 22 1.08 16.46 1.92
CA TYR A 22 0.43 15.82 0.78
C TYR A 22 -1.03 16.30 0.59
N ARG A 23 -1.73 16.65 1.70
CA ARG A 23 -3.12 17.15 1.68
C ARG A 23 -3.29 18.41 0.84
N ASN A 24 -2.23 19.22 0.69
CA ASN A 24 -2.25 20.43 -0.14
C ASN A 24 -2.35 20.12 -1.65
N TYR A 25 -2.05 18.91 -2.06
CA TYR A 25 -2.05 18.47 -3.45
C TYR A 25 -3.28 17.65 -3.81
N PHE A 26 -4.10 17.26 -2.85
CA PHE A 26 -5.34 16.54 -3.13
C PHE A 26 -6.41 17.50 -3.64
N ASP A 27 -6.91 17.24 -4.85
CA ASP A 27 -8.04 17.95 -5.45
C ASP A 27 -9.33 17.16 -5.22
N PRO A 28 -10.22 17.63 -4.32
CA PRO A 28 -11.45 16.90 -4.00
C PRO A 28 -12.47 16.87 -5.16
N GLN A 29 -12.33 17.73 -6.18
CA GLN A 29 -13.20 17.72 -7.34
C GLN A 29 -12.88 16.58 -8.29
N THR A 30 -11.58 16.26 -8.45
CA THR A 30 -11.14 15.19 -9.34
C THR A 30 -10.83 13.88 -8.60
N GLY A 31 -10.61 13.94 -7.28
CA GLY A 31 -10.18 12.81 -6.47
C GLY A 31 -8.75 12.35 -6.78
N PHE A 32 -7.86 13.28 -7.13
CA PHE A 32 -6.46 13.01 -7.44
C PHE A 32 -5.51 13.98 -6.74
N MET A 33 -4.29 13.53 -6.51
CA MET A 33 -3.16 14.43 -6.24
C MET A 33 -2.80 15.16 -7.52
N ARG A 34 -2.67 16.49 -7.47
CA ARG A 34 -2.40 17.35 -8.63
C ARG A 34 -1.34 18.40 -8.35
N GLY A 35 -0.63 18.80 -9.39
CA GLY A 35 0.28 19.94 -9.34
C GLY A 35 -0.44 21.26 -9.08
N ARG A 36 0.24 22.15 -8.36
CA ARG A 36 -0.23 23.52 -8.09
C ARG A 36 0.78 24.54 -8.60
N ASP A 37 0.29 25.68 -9.03
CA ASP A 37 1.11 26.82 -9.39
C ASP A 37 1.51 27.66 -8.15
N SER A 38 2.38 28.65 -8.36
CA SER A 38 2.83 29.54 -7.31
C SER A 38 1.71 30.40 -6.68
N LYS A 39 0.58 30.52 -7.35
CA LYS A 39 -0.62 31.24 -6.87
C LYS A 39 -1.60 30.29 -6.16
N LYS A 40 -1.20 29.05 -5.90
CA LYS A 40 -2.00 28.00 -5.29
C LYS A 40 -3.19 27.53 -6.12
N GLY A 41 -3.22 27.85 -7.43
CA GLY A 41 -4.17 27.31 -8.40
C GLY A 41 -3.81 25.88 -8.83
N TRP A 42 -4.79 25.12 -9.31
CA TRP A 42 -4.51 23.82 -9.92
C TRP A 42 -3.92 24.03 -11.31
N ARG A 43 -2.84 23.29 -11.61
CA ARG A 43 -2.29 23.31 -12.96
C ARG A 43 -3.31 22.74 -13.98
N THR A 44 -3.38 23.36 -15.13
CA THR A 44 -4.30 23.01 -16.22
C THR A 44 -3.58 23.04 -17.57
N PRO A 45 -3.96 22.20 -18.56
CA PRO A 45 -5.02 21.19 -18.49
C PRO A 45 -4.64 20.01 -17.57
N PHE A 46 -5.63 19.27 -17.07
CA PHE A 46 -5.43 18.08 -16.26
C PHE A 46 -5.99 16.84 -16.97
N ASN A 47 -5.16 15.81 -17.09
CA ASN A 47 -5.54 14.50 -17.57
C ASN A 47 -4.91 13.44 -16.66
N ALA A 48 -5.74 12.65 -15.97
CA ALA A 48 -5.28 11.68 -15.00
C ALA A 48 -4.47 10.51 -15.61
N PHE A 49 -4.60 10.26 -16.90
CA PHE A 49 -3.90 9.20 -17.64
C PHE A 49 -2.60 9.68 -18.29
N ALA A 50 -2.37 10.99 -18.33
CA ALA A 50 -1.20 11.54 -18.99
C ALA A 50 0.04 11.38 -18.12
N SER A 51 1.14 10.99 -18.78
CA SER A 51 2.49 11.01 -18.22
C SER A 51 3.47 11.55 -19.28
N THR A 52 4.27 12.52 -18.86
CA THR A 52 5.40 13.01 -19.66
C THR A 52 6.61 13.06 -18.77
N HIS A 53 7.50 12.08 -18.94
CA HIS A 53 8.64 11.87 -18.06
C HIS A 53 9.42 13.15 -17.79
N ARG A 54 9.55 13.53 -16.51
CA ARG A 54 10.25 14.74 -16.04
C ARG A 54 9.71 16.08 -16.57
N ALA A 55 8.54 16.11 -17.18
CA ALA A 55 7.97 17.32 -17.76
C ALA A 55 6.52 17.59 -17.37
N ASP A 56 5.96 16.78 -16.47
CA ASP A 56 4.62 16.96 -15.90
C ASP A 56 4.64 17.18 -14.37
N ASP A 57 3.53 16.89 -13.69
CA ASP A 57 3.40 17.06 -12.24
C ASP A 57 3.90 15.86 -11.43
N TYR A 58 4.25 14.75 -12.10
CA TYR A 58 4.62 13.48 -11.50
C TYR A 58 6.01 13.06 -11.94
N CYS A 59 6.74 12.40 -11.05
CA CYS A 59 8.14 12.05 -11.34
C CYS A 59 8.23 10.92 -12.39
N GLU A 60 7.54 9.81 -12.15
CA GLU A 60 7.66 8.58 -12.92
C GLU A 60 6.30 7.89 -13.09
N GLY A 61 5.24 8.66 -13.26
CA GLY A 61 3.90 8.14 -13.30
C GLY A 61 2.88 9.15 -13.78
N ASN A 62 1.64 8.90 -13.42
CA ASN A 62 0.53 9.82 -13.64
C ASN A 62 -0.31 9.97 -12.36
N ALA A 63 -1.44 10.65 -12.45
CA ALA A 63 -2.29 10.91 -11.29
C ALA A 63 -2.83 9.61 -10.65
N TRP A 64 -3.09 8.58 -11.44
CA TRP A 64 -3.58 7.30 -10.93
C TRP A 64 -2.58 6.60 -10.01
N GLN A 65 -1.29 6.60 -10.37
CA GLN A 65 -0.25 5.96 -9.56
C GLN A 65 0.13 6.81 -8.35
N TYR A 66 0.21 8.14 -8.49
CA TYR A 66 0.75 9.03 -7.47
C TYR A 66 -0.25 9.48 -6.41
N THR A 67 -1.56 9.28 -6.62
CA THR A 67 -2.59 9.66 -5.64
C THR A 67 -2.44 8.93 -4.30
N TRP A 68 -1.83 7.76 -4.28
CA TRP A 68 -1.73 6.87 -3.12
C TRP A 68 -0.46 7.08 -2.28
N LEU A 69 0.45 7.98 -2.68
CA LEU A 69 1.77 8.18 -2.07
C LEU A 69 1.74 8.87 -0.69
N ALA A 70 0.82 8.42 0.16
CA ALA A 70 0.77 8.77 1.58
C ALA A 70 0.60 7.52 2.46
N PRO A 71 1.44 6.46 2.29
CA PRO A 71 1.29 5.21 3.02
C PRO A 71 1.49 5.36 4.54
N HIS A 72 2.10 6.43 4.97
CA HIS A 72 2.34 6.77 6.38
C HIS A 72 1.11 7.36 7.09
N ASP A 73 0.08 7.80 6.33
CA ASP A 73 -1.12 8.44 6.86
C ASP A 73 -2.36 8.03 6.04
N VAL A 74 -2.69 6.74 6.07
CA VAL A 74 -3.85 6.21 5.35
C VAL A 74 -5.17 6.81 5.87
N ALA A 75 -5.26 7.06 7.17
CA ALA A 75 -6.42 7.74 7.77
C ALA A 75 -6.62 9.15 7.23
N GLY A 76 -5.55 9.93 7.13
CA GLY A 76 -5.60 11.26 6.52
C GLY A 76 -5.92 11.22 5.03
N LEU A 77 -5.45 10.19 4.31
CA LEU A 77 -5.81 9.99 2.91
C LEU A 77 -7.31 9.67 2.76
N VAL A 78 -7.89 8.81 3.63
CA VAL A 78 -9.35 8.59 3.72
C VAL A 78 -10.07 9.91 3.95
N GLY A 79 -9.56 10.77 4.84
CA GLY A 79 -10.10 12.11 5.07
C GLY A 79 -10.10 12.98 3.80
N CYS A 80 -9.08 12.91 2.96
CA CYS A 80 -9.02 13.60 1.67
C CYS A 80 -10.17 13.14 0.73
N PHE A 81 -10.45 11.84 0.67
CA PHE A 81 -11.56 11.29 -0.11
C PHE A 81 -12.94 11.54 0.54
N GLY A 82 -12.96 11.96 1.81
CA GLY A 82 -14.18 12.24 2.56
C GLY A 82 -14.85 11.02 3.20
N SER A 83 -14.52 9.80 2.77
CA SER A 83 -14.92 8.56 3.41
C SER A 83 -14.10 7.36 2.93
N ARG A 84 -14.05 6.30 3.76
CA ARG A 84 -13.46 5.02 3.38
C ARG A 84 -14.10 4.42 2.12
N ALA A 85 -15.42 4.50 2.00
CA ALA A 85 -16.15 3.96 0.85
C ALA A 85 -15.71 4.64 -0.46
N ARG A 86 -15.59 5.97 -0.48
CA ARG A 86 -15.13 6.71 -1.66
C ARG A 86 -13.67 6.41 -2.01
N MET A 87 -12.81 6.24 -1.01
CA MET A 87 -11.43 5.84 -1.25
C MET A 87 -11.35 4.44 -1.85
N LEU A 88 -12.14 3.48 -1.33
CA LEU A 88 -12.22 2.12 -1.88
C LEU A 88 -12.74 2.12 -3.32
N GLU A 89 -13.83 2.84 -3.62
CA GLU A 89 -14.36 2.98 -4.98
C GLU A 89 -13.31 3.54 -5.96
N LYS A 90 -12.53 4.52 -5.51
CA LYS A 90 -11.43 5.06 -6.31
C LYS A 90 -10.30 4.06 -6.48
N LEU A 91 -9.98 3.30 -5.43
CA LEU A 91 -8.96 2.24 -5.46
C LEU A 91 -9.38 1.10 -6.40
N ASP A 92 -10.64 0.68 -6.39
CA ASP A 92 -11.17 -0.31 -7.34
C ASP A 92 -11.06 0.19 -8.78
N SER A 93 -11.33 1.48 -8.98
CA SER A 93 -11.19 2.11 -10.29
C SER A 93 -9.77 2.05 -10.84
N LEU A 94 -8.74 2.17 -9.99
CA LEU A 94 -7.34 2.07 -10.38
C LEU A 94 -7.05 0.77 -11.15
N PHE A 95 -7.64 -0.36 -10.73
CA PHE A 95 -7.41 -1.68 -11.31
C PHE A 95 -8.32 -2.01 -12.50
N THR A 96 -9.37 -1.21 -12.73
CA THR A 96 -10.41 -1.50 -13.73
C THR A 96 -10.46 -0.54 -14.91
N VAL A 97 -9.86 0.65 -14.78
CA VAL A 97 -9.76 1.61 -15.90
C VAL A 97 -8.79 1.11 -16.97
N SER A 98 -8.81 1.75 -18.13
CA SER A 98 -7.90 1.44 -19.24
C SER A 98 -6.43 1.51 -18.80
N SER A 99 -5.62 0.53 -19.24
CA SER A 99 -4.16 0.54 -19.05
C SER A 99 -3.41 1.44 -20.04
N VAL A 100 -4.13 2.17 -20.88
CA VAL A 100 -3.50 3.11 -21.81
C VAL A 100 -2.98 4.31 -21.02
N VAL A 101 -1.67 4.57 -21.13
CA VAL A 101 -1.04 5.78 -20.63
C VAL A 101 -0.98 6.79 -21.77
N GLU A 102 -1.49 7.97 -21.52
CA GLU A 102 -1.52 9.08 -22.49
C GLU A 102 -0.33 10.02 -22.26
N GLY A 103 -0.04 10.87 -23.25
CA GLY A 103 1.05 11.86 -23.18
C GLY A 103 2.14 11.65 -24.23
N GLY A 104 3.24 12.38 -24.08
CA GLY A 104 4.34 12.36 -25.04
C GLY A 104 5.34 11.21 -24.78
N GLU A 105 6.45 11.52 -24.15
CA GLU A 105 7.42 10.53 -23.68
C GLU A 105 6.99 10.02 -22.30
N THR A 106 6.29 8.88 -22.26
CA THR A 106 5.89 8.26 -20.99
C THR A 106 7.11 7.75 -20.23
N SER A 107 7.05 7.73 -18.89
CA SER A 107 8.12 7.13 -18.10
C SER A 107 8.26 5.64 -18.43
N PRO A 108 9.49 5.14 -18.69
CA PRO A 108 9.73 3.72 -18.90
C PRO A 108 9.42 2.86 -17.67
N ASP A 109 9.31 3.49 -16.48
CA ASP A 109 9.02 2.83 -15.21
C ASP A 109 7.55 2.45 -15.09
N ILE A 110 6.66 3.05 -15.91
CA ILE A 110 5.23 2.67 -15.97
C ILE A 110 5.10 1.36 -16.73
N SER A 111 5.24 0.25 -16.01
CA SER A 111 5.22 -1.12 -16.54
C SER A 111 4.47 -2.08 -15.60
N GLY A 112 4.17 -3.30 -16.07
CA GLY A 112 3.40 -4.26 -15.28
C GLY A 112 2.01 -3.75 -14.91
N LEU A 113 1.28 -3.19 -15.90
CA LEU A 113 0.01 -2.52 -15.69
C LEU A 113 -1.14 -3.50 -15.49
N ILE A 114 -1.92 -3.26 -14.42
CA ILE A 114 -3.26 -3.81 -14.18
C ILE A 114 -4.19 -2.60 -14.02
N GLY A 115 -4.99 -2.28 -15.03
CA GLY A 115 -5.60 -0.95 -15.13
C GLY A 115 -4.52 0.12 -15.15
N GLN A 116 -4.55 1.06 -14.23
CA GLN A 116 -3.51 2.06 -14.05
C GLN A 116 -2.57 1.76 -12.86
N TYR A 117 -2.73 0.62 -12.19
CA TYR A 117 -1.74 0.13 -11.24
C TYR A 117 -0.48 -0.31 -12.00
N ALA A 118 0.66 0.29 -11.73
CA ALA A 118 1.92 0.03 -12.40
C ALA A 118 2.89 -0.69 -11.44
N HIS A 119 2.87 -2.03 -11.47
CA HIS A 119 3.69 -2.82 -10.53
C HIS A 119 5.19 -2.63 -10.74
N GLY A 120 5.63 -2.35 -11.96
CA GLY A 120 7.03 -2.17 -12.30
C GLY A 120 7.66 -0.92 -11.70
N ASN A 121 6.90 -0.09 -10.97
CA ASN A 121 7.42 1.09 -10.28
C ASN A 121 7.04 1.10 -8.79
N GLU A 122 7.99 1.41 -7.91
CA GLU A 122 7.90 1.31 -6.45
C GLU A 122 6.79 2.17 -5.82
N PRO A 123 6.41 3.33 -6.35
CA PRO A 123 5.26 4.09 -5.84
C PRO A 123 3.97 3.27 -5.74
N SER A 124 3.88 2.17 -6.48
CA SER A 124 2.70 1.29 -6.50
C SER A 124 2.73 0.18 -5.43
N HIS A 125 3.89 -0.19 -4.90
CA HIS A 125 4.09 -1.43 -4.14
C HIS A 125 3.27 -1.55 -2.87
N HIS A 126 2.93 -0.44 -2.20
CA HIS A 126 2.09 -0.43 -0.99
C HIS A 126 0.58 -0.46 -1.30
N ILE A 127 0.19 -0.09 -2.52
CA ILE A 127 -1.22 0.17 -2.87
C ILE A 127 -2.10 -1.06 -2.65
N LEU A 128 -1.63 -2.26 -3.00
CA LEU A 128 -2.38 -3.50 -2.83
C LEU A 128 -2.77 -3.77 -1.36
N TYR A 129 -1.94 -3.32 -0.42
CA TYR A 129 -2.13 -3.52 1.01
C TYR A 129 -3.09 -2.48 1.63
N LEU A 130 -3.43 -1.43 0.90
CA LEU A 130 -4.44 -0.45 1.34
C LEU A 130 -5.79 -1.12 1.56
N TYR A 131 -6.15 -2.13 0.78
CA TYR A 131 -7.40 -2.87 1.00
C TYR A 131 -7.43 -3.56 2.37
N THR A 132 -6.37 -4.23 2.79
CA THR A 132 -6.26 -4.79 4.15
C THR A 132 -6.39 -3.69 5.20
N MET A 133 -5.74 -2.54 5.03
CA MET A 133 -5.84 -1.40 5.94
C MET A 133 -7.26 -0.81 5.99
N LEU A 134 -8.00 -0.91 4.89
CA LEU A 134 -9.37 -0.39 4.74
C LEU A 134 -10.47 -1.44 5.03
N GLY A 135 -10.12 -2.63 5.53
CA GLY A 135 -11.09 -3.63 5.96
C GLY A 135 -11.59 -4.57 4.84
N GLN A 136 -10.87 -4.67 3.72
CA GLN A 136 -11.15 -5.59 2.62
C GLN A 136 -9.93 -6.49 2.32
N PRO A 137 -9.51 -7.37 3.26
CA PRO A 137 -8.30 -8.17 3.09
C PRO A 137 -8.37 -9.17 1.93
N TRP A 138 -9.56 -9.55 1.49
CA TRP A 138 -9.74 -10.41 0.33
C TRP A 138 -9.28 -9.73 -0.97
N GLU A 139 -9.53 -8.43 -1.13
CA GLU A 139 -9.04 -7.67 -2.29
C GLU A 139 -7.50 -7.59 -2.30
N THR A 140 -6.87 -7.39 -1.13
CA THR A 140 -5.42 -7.50 -1.02
C THR A 140 -4.94 -8.88 -1.48
N ALA A 141 -5.59 -9.95 -1.00
CA ALA A 141 -5.21 -11.33 -1.36
C ALA A 141 -5.33 -11.57 -2.87
N ASP A 142 -6.41 -11.11 -3.49
CA ASP A 142 -6.64 -11.25 -4.93
C ASP A 142 -5.56 -10.53 -5.74
N LYS A 143 -5.33 -9.25 -5.44
CA LYS A 143 -4.35 -8.44 -6.17
C LYS A 143 -2.92 -8.92 -5.94
N VAL A 144 -2.54 -9.26 -4.72
CA VAL A 144 -1.21 -9.78 -4.41
C VAL A 144 -0.98 -11.11 -5.16
N ARG A 145 -1.95 -12.04 -5.14
CA ARG A 145 -1.82 -13.31 -5.87
C ARG A 145 -1.79 -13.10 -7.39
N GLU A 146 -2.60 -12.20 -7.94
CA GLU A 146 -2.56 -11.83 -9.34
C GLU A 146 -1.15 -11.37 -9.74
N VAL A 147 -0.59 -10.39 -9.03
CA VAL A 147 0.76 -9.87 -9.29
C VAL A 147 1.82 -10.95 -9.16
N LEU A 148 1.83 -11.71 -8.05
CA LEU A 148 2.84 -12.76 -7.81
C LEU A 148 2.85 -13.85 -8.90
N THR A 149 1.71 -14.14 -9.51
CA THR A 149 1.57 -15.26 -10.45
C THR A 149 1.55 -14.84 -11.92
N THR A 150 1.36 -13.55 -12.22
CA THR A 150 1.27 -13.06 -13.60
C THR A 150 2.39 -12.12 -14.00
N LEU A 151 2.97 -11.37 -13.05
CA LEU A 151 3.99 -10.36 -13.33
C LEU A 151 5.41 -10.78 -12.94
N TYR A 152 5.56 -11.99 -12.39
CA TYR A 152 6.86 -12.58 -12.06
C TYR A 152 6.95 -13.98 -12.65
N HIS A 153 8.11 -14.33 -13.24
CA HIS A 153 8.38 -15.66 -13.75
C HIS A 153 9.87 -16.02 -13.70
N ALA A 154 10.18 -17.32 -13.71
CA ALA A 154 11.54 -17.82 -13.57
C ALA A 154 12.31 -17.76 -14.91
N ALA A 155 12.68 -16.55 -15.34
CA ALA A 155 13.47 -16.28 -16.54
C ALA A 155 14.33 -15.01 -16.35
N PRO A 156 15.33 -14.77 -17.21
CA PRO A 156 16.15 -13.53 -17.12
C PRO A 156 15.35 -12.23 -17.23
N ASP A 157 14.21 -12.25 -17.90
CA ASP A 157 13.23 -11.16 -18.06
C ASP A 157 12.02 -11.31 -17.14
N GLY A 158 12.18 -12.00 -16.00
CA GLY A 158 11.11 -12.38 -15.09
C GLY A 158 10.51 -11.28 -14.24
N LEU A 159 10.93 -10.02 -14.41
CA LEU A 159 10.40 -8.84 -13.73
C LEU A 159 9.63 -7.96 -14.73
N SER A 160 8.56 -7.31 -14.27
CA SER A 160 7.76 -6.42 -15.11
C SER A 160 8.33 -5.00 -15.28
N GLY A 161 9.52 -4.73 -14.78
CA GLY A 161 10.21 -3.44 -14.85
C GLY A 161 11.67 -3.59 -14.47
N ASN A 162 12.31 -2.47 -14.09
CA ASN A 162 13.65 -2.50 -13.54
C ASN A 162 13.66 -3.19 -12.17
N GLU A 163 14.80 -3.73 -11.77
CA GLU A 163 14.94 -4.40 -10.47
C GLU A 163 15.04 -3.40 -9.31
N ASP A 164 15.58 -2.21 -9.60
CA ASP A 164 15.70 -1.05 -8.71
C ASP A 164 16.33 -1.38 -7.35
N VAL A 165 17.60 -1.82 -7.47
CA VAL A 165 18.48 -2.09 -6.32
C VAL A 165 17.89 -3.11 -5.33
N GLY A 166 17.11 -4.06 -5.82
CA GLY A 166 16.54 -5.14 -5.03
C GLY A 166 15.08 -4.94 -4.60
N GLN A 167 14.45 -3.81 -4.91
CA GLN A 167 13.11 -3.52 -4.44
C GLN A 167 12.05 -4.46 -5.06
N MET A 168 12.14 -4.76 -6.34
CA MET A 168 11.22 -5.69 -7.01
C MET A 168 11.31 -7.10 -6.43
N SER A 169 12.53 -7.61 -6.23
CA SER A 169 12.77 -8.89 -5.59
C SER A 169 12.33 -8.90 -4.12
N ALA A 170 12.61 -7.83 -3.38
CA ALA A 170 12.19 -7.70 -1.99
C ALA A 170 10.66 -7.73 -1.85
N TRP A 171 9.95 -7.02 -2.74
CA TRP A 171 8.49 -7.06 -2.76
C TRP A 171 7.96 -8.48 -3.03
N TYR A 172 8.52 -9.16 -4.06
CA TYR A 172 8.14 -10.54 -4.37
C TYR A 172 8.36 -11.47 -3.19
N VAL A 173 9.54 -11.43 -2.57
CA VAL A 173 9.89 -12.30 -1.44
C VAL A 173 8.93 -12.03 -0.27
N LEU A 174 8.81 -10.79 0.19
CA LEU A 174 7.96 -10.46 1.34
C LEU A 174 6.49 -10.76 1.08
N SER A 175 5.97 -10.40 -0.10
CA SER A 175 4.58 -10.68 -0.46
C SER A 175 4.30 -12.18 -0.60
N SER A 176 5.28 -12.97 -1.08
CA SER A 176 5.20 -14.44 -1.11
C SER A 176 5.16 -15.08 0.27
N LEU A 177 5.74 -14.42 1.29
CA LEU A 177 5.61 -14.82 2.70
C LEU A 177 4.22 -14.51 3.27
N GLY A 178 3.38 -13.75 2.53
CA GLY A 178 2.07 -13.30 2.96
C GLY A 178 2.08 -12.01 3.77
N MET A 179 3.14 -11.20 3.67
CA MET A 179 3.25 -9.94 4.41
C MET A 179 4.13 -8.92 3.67
N TYR A 180 3.90 -7.63 3.90
CA TYR A 180 4.71 -6.55 3.34
C TYR A 180 4.72 -5.31 4.24
N GLU A 181 5.85 -4.60 4.34
CA GLU A 181 5.96 -3.31 5.03
C GLU A 181 5.42 -2.20 4.12
N ALA A 182 4.09 -2.04 4.09
CA ALA A 182 3.44 -1.05 3.24
C ALA A 182 3.56 0.39 3.77
N GLU A 183 3.88 0.55 5.05
CA GLU A 183 4.04 1.83 5.74
C GLU A 183 5.52 2.07 6.04
N PRO A 184 6.21 2.98 5.33
CA PRO A 184 7.64 3.21 5.52
C PRO A 184 7.99 3.56 6.97
N ALA A 185 9.03 2.91 7.50
CA ALA A 185 9.45 3.05 8.90
C ALA A 185 8.33 2.77 9.94
N GLY A 186 7.27 2.07 9.52
CA GLY A 186 6.18 1.63 10.38
C GLY A 186 6.60 0.52 11.33
N GLY A 187 7.53 -0.30 10.88
CA GLY A 187 7.93 -1.52 11.59
C GLY A 187 6.80 -2.54 11.68
N ARG A 188 5.84 -2.46 10.77
CA ARG A 188 4.68 -3.35 10.66
C ARG A 188 4.63 -4.00 9.29
N TYR A 189 4.45 -5.31 9.27
CA TYR A 189 4.21 -6.08 8.06
C TYR A 189 2.71 -6.37 7.95
N TRP A 190 2.05 -5.76 7.00
CA TRP A 190 0.63 -5.96 6.73
C TRP A 190 0.42 -7.29 6.01
N PHE A 191 -0.61 -8.04 6.40
CA PHE A 191 -0.88 -9.34 5.82
C PHE A 191 -1.57 -9.22 4.47
N GLY A 192 -1.08 -10.05 3.54
CA GLY A 192 -1.64 -10.27 2.20
C GLY A 192 -2.10 -11.72 2.05
N SER A 193 -1.50 -12.45 1.10
CA SER A 193 -1.81 -13.87 0.85
C SER A 193 -0.53 -14.65 0.63
N PRO A 194 -0.12 -15.53 1.57
CA PRO A 194 1.11 -16.31 1.43
C PRO A 194 1.06 -17.23 0.20
N LEU A 195 2.17 -17.30 -0.55
CA LEU A 195 2.31 -18.18 -1.70
C LEU A 195 2.77 -19.59 -1.30
N PHE A 196 3.53 -19.70 -0.21
CA PHE A 196 4.13 -20.93 0.28
C PHE A 196 3.36 -21.50 1.47
N ASP A 197 3.31 -22.83 1.58
CA ASP A 197 2.65 -23.50 2.70
C ASP A 197 3.46 -23.38 4.00
N ARG A 198 4.80 -23.31 3.87
CA ARG A 198 5.70 -23.17 5.01
C ARG A 198 6.99 -22.44 4.62
N VAL A 199 7.40 -21.50 5.47
CA VAL A 199 8.67 -20.78 5.36
C VAL A 199 9.34 -20.70 6.73
N GLU A 200 10.66 -20.81 6.74
CA GLU A 200 11.49 -20.62 7.94
C GLU A 200 12.49 -19.50 7.69
N ILE A 201 12.54 -18.55 8.59
CA ILE A 201 13.43 -17.38 8.54
C ILE A 201 14.34 -17.42 9.76
N THR A 202 15.66 -17.45 9.55
CA THR A 202 16.62 -17.31 10.64
C THR A 202 16.68 -15.85 11.06
N VAL A 203 16.40 -15.59 12.32
CA VAL A 203 16.39 -14.26 12.93
C VAL A 203 17.23 -14.26 14.21
N PRO A 204 17.63 -13.10 14.78
CA PRO A 204 18.44 -13.06 16.00
C PRO A 204 17.87 -13.84 17.17
N GLY A 205 16.54 -13.91 17.32
CA GLY A 205 15.86 -14.68 18.37
C GLY A 205 15.71 -16.18 18.08
N GLY A 206 16.21 -16.68 16.95
CA GLY A 206 16.11 -18.08 16.54
C GLY A 206 15.49 -18.25 15.15
N THR A 207 14.50 -19.12 15.03
CA THR A 207 13.75 -19.30 13.77
C THR A 207 12.37 -18.69 13.91
N PHE A 208 11.97 -17.88 12.92
CA PHE A 208 10.59 -17.46 12.75
C PHE A 208 9.97 -18.29 11.62
N THR A 209 8.91 -19.02 11.93
CA THR A 209 8.23 -19.92 11.00
C THR A 209 6.89 -19.31 10.57
N ILE A 210 6.63 -19.29 9.27
CA ILE A 210 5.30 -18.96 8.73
C ILE A 210 4.68 -20.25 8.19
N VAL A 211 3.45 -20.54 8.59
CA VAL A 211 2.69 -21.72 8.13
C VAL A 211 1.37 -21.24 7.55
N ALA A 212 1.03 -21.67 6.34
CA ALA A 212 -0.24 -21.40 5.68
C ALA A 212 -0.99 -22.72 5.45
N GLU A 213 -1.83 -23.09 6.41
CA GLU A 213 -2.63 -24.32 6.37
C GLU A 213 -3.72 -24.22 5.30
N ASN A 214 -3.94 -25.30 4.53
CA ASN A 214 -4.91 -25.40 3.43
C ASN A 214 -4.66 -24.39 2.27
N ASN A 215 -3.46 -23.85 2.14
CA ASN A 215 -3.14 -22.88 1.11
C ASN A 215 -3.26 -23.52 -0.29
N SER A 216 -3.87 -22.78 -1.22
CA SER A 216 -3.98 -23.18 -2.63
C SER A 216 -4.39 -21.98 -3.49
N ALA A 217 -4.49 -22.17 -4.80
CA ALA A 217 -5.03 -21.15 -5.69
C ALA A 217 -6.49 -20.80 -5.37
N ALA A 218 -7.29 -21.75 -4.86
CA ALA A 218 -8.67 -21.54 -4.45
C ALA A 218 -8.76 -21.01 -3.00
N ASN A 219 -7.88 -21.47 -2.11
CA ASN A 219 -7.87 -21.10 -0.72
C ASN A 219 -6.81 -20.02 -0.47
N LYS A 220 -7.01 -18.86 -1.04
CA LYS A 220 -6.07 -17.73 -0.99
C LYS A 220 -6.37 -16.69 0.09
N TYR A 221 -7.53 -16.80 0.74
CA TYR A 221 -7.97 -15.85 1.76
C TYR A 221 -7.65 -16.33 3.16
N ILE A 222 -7.09 -15.45 3.99
CA ILE A 222 -6.86 -15.74 5.40
C ILE A 222 -8.21 -15.85 6.10
N GLN A 223 -8.41 -16.94 6.83
CA GLN A 223 -9.59 -17.21 7.61
C GLN A 223 -9.39 -16.91 9.10
N ARG A 224 -8.21 -17.28 9.61
CA ARG A 224 -7.79 -17.06 11.00
C ARG A 224 -6.27 -16.97 11.06
N VAL A 225 -5.78 -16.33 12.11
CA VAL A 225 -4.33 -16.18 12.36
C VAL A 225 -4.01 -16.55 13.80
N TRP A 226 -2.85 -17.17 14.01
CA TRP A 226 -2.27 -17.41 15.32
C TRP A 226 -0.82 -16.96 15.34
N LEU A 227 -0.43 -16.37 16.45
CA LEU A 227 0.98 -16.07 16.75
C LEU A 227 1.39 -16.86 17.99
N ASN A 228 2.39 -17.74 17.83
CA ASN A 228 2.87 -18.63 18.90
C ASN A 228 1.72 -19.43 19.57
N GLY A 229 0.81 -19.97 18.75
CA GLY A 229 -0.33 -20.76 19.20
C GLY A 229 -1.49 -19.98 19.82
N GLN A 230 -1.38 -18.66 19.95
CA GLN A 230 -2.46 -17.81 20.46
C GLN A 230 -3.23 -17.15 19.30
N PRO A 231 -4.57 -17.04 19.36
CA PRO A 231 -5.34 -16.31 18.38
C PRO A 231 -4.82 -14.88 18.19
N TYR A 232 -4.67 -14.46 16.94
CA TYR A 232 -4.13 -13.16 16.58
C TYR A 232 -5.10 -12.41 15.67
N THR A 233 -5.54 -11.22 16.11
CA THR A 233 -6.63 -10.47 15.48
C THR A 233 -6.19 -9.15 14.85
N LYS A 234 -4.87 -8.91 14.74
CA LYS A 234 -4.33 -7.74 14.03
C LYS A 234 -4.06 -8.10 12.56
N PRO A 235 -4.32 -7.20 11.61
CA PRO A 235 -4.03 -7.42 10.19
C PRO A 235 -2.55 -7.22 9.81
N TRP A 236 -1.66 -7.15 10.78
CA TRP A 236 -0.22 -6.94 10.63
C TRP A 236 0.54 -7.55 11.79
N ILE A 237 1.84 -7.80 11.59
CA ILE A 237 2.76 -8.22 12.65
C ILE A 237 3.90 -7.20 12.78
N GLY A 238 4.35 -6.94 14.00
CA GLY A 238 5.49 -6.06 14.26
C GLY A 238 6.83 -6.69 13.88
N HIS A 239 7.75 -5.92 13.31
CA HIS A 239 9.11 -6.36 13.04
C HIS A 239 9.78 -6.92 14.29
N ALA A 240 9.61 -6.26 15.44
CA ALA A 240 10.15 -6.72 16.71
C ALA A 240 9.63 -8.11 17.14
N ASP A 241 8.42 -8.48 16.75
CA ASP A 241 7.85 -9.80 17.06
C ASP A 241 8.45 -10.87 16.14
N VAL A 242 8.63 -10.57 14.86
CA VAL A 242 9.32 -11.45 13.91
C VAL A 242 10.76 -11.74 14.38
N MET A 243 11.48 -10.70 14.82
CA MET A 243 12.89 -10.82 15.25
C MET A 243 13.10 -11.63 16.54
N LYS A 244 12.05 -11.92 17.30
CA LYS A 244 12.11 -12.82 18.48
C LYS A 244 12.11 -14.29 18.10
N GLY A 245 11.81 -14.64 16.84
CA GLY A 245 11.49 -16.00 16.45
C GLY A 245 10.08 -16.41 16.89
N GLY A 246 9.70 -17.67 16.57
CA GLY A 246 8.38 -18.21 16.88
C GLY A 246 7.62 -18.64 15.63
N GLU A 247 6.28 -18.71 15.73
CA GLU A 247 5.42 -19.20 14.65
C GLU A 247 4.26 -18.24 14.37
N LEU A 248 4.11 -17.85 13.11
CA LEU A 248 2.93 -17.21 12.57
C LEU A 248 2.18 -18.23 11.71
N ARG A 249 0.94 -18.55 12.07
CA ARG A 249 0.12 -19.53 11.36
C ARG A 249 -1.12 -18.89 10.81
N PHE A 250 -1.34 -19.08 9.52
CA PHE A 250 -2.54 -18.72 8.78
C PHE A 250 -3.38 -19.97 8.51
N GLU A 251 -4.67 -19.93 8.77
CA GLU A 251 -5.66 -20.83 8.20
C GLU A 251 -6.19 -20.19 6.93
N MET A 252 -5.97 -20.85 5.79
CA MET A 252 -6.40 -20.35 4.50
C MET A 252 -7.71 -20.99 4.06
N GLY A 253 -8.52 -20.27 3.28
CA GLY A 253 -9.79 -20.76 2.74
C GLY A 253 -10.26 -19.96 1.56
N ALA A 254 -11.44 -20.35 1.03
CA ALA A 254 -12.05 -19.74 -0.16
C ALA A 254 -13.07 -18.64 0.19
N GLU A 255 -13.31 -18.37 1.47
CA GLU A 255 -14.33 -17.40 1.92
C GLU A 255 -13.73 -15.99 2.02
N GLU A 256 -14.30 -15.05 1.31
CA GLU A 256 -14.01 -13.63 1.42
C GLU A 256 -14.59 -13.08 2.72
N LYS A 257 -13.74 -12.73 3.67
CA LYS A 257 -14.19 -12.17 4.95
C LYS A 257 -13.16 -11.29 5.63
N VAL A 258 -13.63 -10.47 6.54
CA VAL A 258 -12.79 -9.80 7.55
C VAL A 258 -12.56 -10.78 8.69
N TRP A 259 -11.33 -11.20 8.92
CA TRP A 259 -10.93 -12.16 9.96
C TRP A 259 -10.32 -11.49 11.19
N TYR A 260 -10.04 -10.20 11.14
CA TYR A 260 -9.50 -9.38 12.23
C TYR A 260 -10.54 -8.39 12.73
N CYS A 261 -10.30 -7.79 13.91
CA CYS A 261 -11.04 -6.60 14.31
C CYS A 261 -10.49 -5.42 13.52
N PRO A 262 -11.25 -4.80 12.59
CA PRO A 262 -10.84 -3.53 12.02
C PRO A 262 -10.64 -2.58 13.20
N ASP A 263 -9.51 -1.88 13.24
CA ASP A 263 -9.35 -0.79 14.19
C ASP A 263 -10.59 0.09 14.10
N GLU A 264 -11.11 0.51 15.26
CA GLU A 264 -12.41 1.16 15.35
C GLU A 264 -12.54 2.29 14.33
N PRO A 265 -13.76 2.62 13.88
CA PRO A 265 -13.99 3.68 12.88
C PRO A 265 -13.32 5.01 13.19
N GLU A 266 -12.96 5.25 14.44
CA GLU A 266 -12.19 6.41 14.90
C GLU A 266 -10.77 6.46 14.34
N ALA A 267 -10.15 5.33 13.99
CA ALA A 267 -8.84 5.31 13.34
C ALA A 267 -8.87 5.93 11.93
N TYR A 268 -10.05 5.99 11.32
CA TYR A 268 -10.28 6.59 10.00
C TYR A 268 -11.25 7.78 10.06
N ALA A 269 -11.60 8.25 11.25
CA ALA A 269 -12.31 9.50 11.41
C ALA A 269 -11.40 10.66 10.95
N ASP A 270 -11.99 11.66 10.33
CA ASP A 270 -11.26 12.85 9.90
C ASP A 270 -10.65 13.54 11.13
N GLN A 271 -9.36 13.32 11.35
CA GLN A 271 -8.59 13.87 12.46
C GLN A 271 -8.14 15.33 12.23
N ARG A 272 -8.55 15.94 11.10
CA ARG A 272 -8.24 17.33 10.84
C ARG A 272 -8.90 18.25 11.86
N PRO A 273 -8.27 19.36 12.24
CA PRO A 273 -8.90 20.42 13.03
C PRO A 273 -10.23 20.85 12.40
N ALA A 274 -11.22 21.18 13.22
CA ALA A 274 -12.56 21.54 12.76
C ALA A 274 -12.59 22.71 11.74
N GLU A 275 -11.58 23.58 11.76
CA GLU A 275 -11.39 24.66 10.78
C GLU A 275 -11.02 24.15 9.40
N GLU A 276 -10.18 23.12 9.31
CA GLU A 276 -9.82 22.50 8.02
C GLU A 276 -10.95 21.66 7.44
N GLN A 277 -11.77 21.02 8.28
CA GLN A 277 -12.93 20.26 7.84
C GLN A 277 -13.98 21.13 7.12
N ARG A 278 -14.05 22.43 7.44
CA ARG A 278 -14.97 23.39 6.80
C ARG A 278 -14.57 23.73 5.37
N LEU A 279 -13.26 23.72 5.05
CA LEU A 279 -12.75 24.06 3.72
C LEU A 279 -13.06 22.99 2.68
N PHE A 280 -13.43 21.79 3.08
CA PHE A 280 -13.75 20.65 2.19
C PHE A 280 -15.26 20.37 2.11
N LYS A 281 -16.08 21.13 2.85
CA LYS A 281 -17.56 21.05 2.80
C LYS A 281 -18.22 22.15 1.99
N SER A 282 -17.46 23.09 1.49
CA SER A 282 -17.87 24.16 0.54
C SER A 282 -17.20 23.89 -0.81
#